data_ff28e6a0308a3a95e1af328cb3825d1a
#
_entry.id   ff28e6a0308a3a95e1af328cb3825d1a
#
_cell.length_a   1.000
_cell.length_b   1.000
_cell.length_c   1.000
_cell.angle_alpha   90.00
_cell.angle_beta   90.00
_cell.angle_gamma   90.00
#
_symmetry.space_group_name_H-M   'P 1'
#
loop_
_entity.id
_entity.type
_entity.pdbx_description
1 polymer ?
#
loop_
_entity_poly.entity_id
_entity_poly.type
_entity_poly.pdbx_seq_one_letter_code
_entity_poly.pdbx_strand_id
1 'polypeptide(L)'
;IHQQDRGVRLELLNAPADAFVDGEMIASTREMLFSALRDIVYTQSGLDSQHVDLDSSQGLTDYVFQLLRNARTLRPGVEPKIVVCWGGHSISSEEYKYTKKVGHELGLRSLDVCTGCGPGVMKGPMKGATISHAKQRIVGGRYLGLTEPGIIAAEAPNPIVNELVILPDIEKRLEAFVRVGHGVIIFPGGAGTAEEFLYLLGILMHPDNQDLPFPVILTGPRSAEAYLQQLHEFVGATLGHAAQRHYRIVIDDPAEVAKQMAQGLKEVKQFRRERNDAFHFNWMLKIDESFQRPFEPTHENMASLQLSRSLPPHELAANLRRAFSGIVAGNVKDKGIRRIEQYGRYEIHGDAAIMQPLDKLLQAFVEQHRMKLPGGVPYTPCYRVVT
;
A
#
# COMPACT_ATOMS: atom_id res chain seq x y z
N ILE A 1 23.80 16.73 7.22
CA ILE A 1 22.65 17.40 7.84
C ILE A 1 23.17 18.17 9.05
N HIS A 2 22.86 19.44 9.13
CA HIS A 2 23.28 20.30 10.23
C HIS A 2 22.02 20.81 10.94
N GLN A 3 21.90 20.53 12.24
CA GLN A 3 20.85 21.08 13.07
C GLN A 3 21.25 22.52 13.47
N GLN A 4 20.34 23.45 13.36
CA GLN A 4 20.50 24.85 13.73
C GLN A 4 19.34 25.26 14.64
N ASP A 5 19.50 26.34 15.40
CA ASP A 5 18.47 26.84 16.36
C ASP A 5 17.09 27.12 15.72
N ARG A 6 17.04 27.32 14.42
CA ARG A 6 15.80 27.63 13.67
C ARG A 6 15.43 26.61 12.62
N GLY A 7 16.05 25.42 12.60
CA GLY A 7 15.71 24.40 11.63
C GLY A 7 16.86 23.46 11.28
N VAL A 8 16.65 22.70 10.21
CA VAL A 8 17.60 21.72 9.70
C VAL A 8 18.12 22.21 8.34
N ARG A 9 19.43 22.25 8.17
CA ARG A 9 20.08 22.54 6.90
C ARG A 9 20.58 21.25 6.27
N LEU A 10 20.18 21.01 5.01
CA LEU A 10 20.72 19.95 4.18
C LEU A 10 21.83 20.52 3.29
N GLU A 11 23.00 19.92 3.34
CA GLU A 11 24.10 20.17 2.42
C GLU A 11 24.32 18.92 1.58
N LEU A 12 24.33 19.10 0.26
CA LEU A 12 24.57 18.04 -0.71
C LEU A 12 25.99 18.14 -1.23
N LEU A 13 26.79 17.10 -1.04
CA LEU A 13 28.15 16.99 -1.56
C LEU A 13 28.16 16.02 -2.75
N ASN A 14 28.79 16.43 -3.84
CA ASN A 14 28.90 15.64 -5.06
C ASN A 14 27.55 15.18 -5.63
N ALA A 15 26.54 16.03 -5.57
CA ALA A 15 25.22 15.74 -6.13
C ALA A 15 25.32 15.47 -7.63
N PRO A 16 24.60 14.48 -8.19
CA PRO A 16 24.60 14.17 -9.61
C PRO A 16 24.17 15.40 -10.46
N ALA A 17 24.88 15.66 -11.53
CA ALA A 17 24.59 16.83 -12.39
C ALA A 17 23.21 16.75 -13.05
N ASP A 18 22.72 15.55 -13.33
CA ASP A 18 21.39 15.27 -13.89
C ASP A 18 20.23 15.57 -12.93
N ALA A 19 20.51 15.84 -11.64
CA ALA A 19 19.55 16.36 -10.69
C ALA A 19 19.27 17.87 -10.84
N PHE A 20 19.99 18.57 -11.74
CA PHE A 20 19.92 20.01 -11.94
C PHE A 20 19.65 20.36 -13.39
N VAL A 21 18.93 21.45 -13.61
CA VAL A 21 18.72 22.12 -14.91
C VAL A 21 19.03 23.59 -14.71
N ASP A 22 19.97 24.14 -15.51
CA ASP A 22 20.42 25.54 -15.42
C ASP A 22 20.82 25.99 -14.00
N GLY A 23 21.41 25.09 -13.22
CA GLY A 23 21.85 25.36 -11.84
C GLY A 23 20.74 25.19 -10.79
N GLU A 24 19.48 24.99 -11.19
CA GLU A 24 18.35 24.75 -10.30
C GLU A 24 18.05 23.27 -10.17
N MET A 25 17.81 22.81 -8.93
CA MET A 25 17.45 21.42 -8.68
C MET A 25 16.07 21.09 -9.27
N ILE A 26 15.96 19.95 -9.96
CA ILE A 26 14.68 19.44 -10.49
C ILE A 26 13.66 19.37 -9.36
N ALA A 27 12.44 19.89 -9.61
CA ALA A 27 11.39 20.02 -8.60
C ALA A 27 11.08 18.70 -7.86
N SER A 28 10.97 17.57 -8.57
CA SER A 28 10.70 16.28 -7.96
C SER A 28 11.81 15.82 -7.01
N THR A 29 13.08 16.06 -7.34
CA THR A 29 14.23 15.76 -6.48
C THR A 29 14.22 16.62 -5.23
N ARG A 30 13.95 17.91 -5.38
CA ARG A 30 13.84 18.86 -4.27
C ARG A 30 12.71 18.44 -3.31
N GLU A 31 11.53 18.13 -3.82
CA GLU A 31 10.39 17.67 -3.02
C GLU A 31 10.68 16.38 -2.26
N MET A 32 11.38 15.42 -2.90
CA MET A 32 11.82 14.19 -2.24
C MET A 32 12.75 14.49 -1.06
N LEU A 33 13.74 15.36 -1.24
CA LEU A 33 14.67 15.74 -0.18
C LEU A 33 13.98 16.48 0.97
N PHE A 34 13.05 17.39 0.65
CA PHE A 34 12.24 18.05 1.67
C PHE A 34 11.35 17.08 2.44
N SER A 35 10.76 16.11 1.75
CA SER A 35 9.96 15.07 2.40
C SER A 35 10.82 14.21 3.33
N ALA A 36 12.03 13.83 2.93
CA ALA A 36 12.96 13.10 3.78
C ALA A 36 13.36 13.90 5.03
N LEU A 37 13.65 15.21 4.88
CA LEU A 37 13.96 16.07 6.02
C LEU A 37 12.75 16.22 6.96
N ARG A 38 11.57 16.44 6.42
CA ARG A 38 10.34 16.63 7.20
C ARG A 38 9.93 15.34 7.92
N ASP A 39 9.88 14.23 7.21
CA ASP A 39 9.22 13.01 7.70
C ASP A 39 10.19 12.08 8.45
N ILE A 40 11.48 12.10 8.12
CA ILE A 40 12.48 11.26 8.78
C ILE A 40 13.19 12.06 9.86
N VAL A 41 13.85 13.16 9.50
CA VAL A 41 14.74 13.87 10.43
C VAL A 41 13.95 14.67 11.46
N TYR A 42 13.00 15.50 11.01
CA TYR A 42 12.23 16.38 11.89
C TYR A 42 11.28 15.58 12.80
N THR A 43 10.66 14.54 12.26
CA THR A 43 9.73 13.73 13.05
C THR A 43 10.45 12.93 14.13
N GLN A 44 11.63 12.37 13.85
CA GLN A 44 12.42 11.70 14.88
C GLN A 44 12.81 12.65 16.03
N SER A 45 13.20 13.89 15.72
CA SER A 45 13.52 14.89 16.75
C SER A 45 12.29 15.44 17.49
N GLY A 46 11.11 15.36 16.87
CA GLY A 46 9.85 15.84 17.46
C GLY A 46 9.11 14.80 18.29
N LEU A 47 9.34 13.51 18.07
CA LEU A 47 8.73 12.42 18.85
C LEU A 47 9.16 12.47 20.32
N ASP A 48 10.41 12.84 20.60
CA ASP A 48 10.93 12.99 21.94
C ASP A 48 10.27 14.15 22.73
N SER A 49 9.62 15.08 22.02
CA SER A 49 8.98 16.27 22.59
C SER A 49 7.45 16.23 22.61
N GLN A 50 6.82 15.31 21.88
CA GLN A 50 5.37 15.17 21.82
C GLN A 50 4.96 13.88 22.56
N HIS A 51 4.07 14.01 23.54
CA HIS A 51 3.53 12.87 24.31
C HIS A 51 2.54 12.06 23.45
N VAL A 52 3.03 11.42 22.38
CA VAL A 52 2.25 10.46 21.60
C VAL A 52 2.42 9.10 22.27
N ASP A 53 1.33 8.54 22.74
CA ASP A 53 1.31 7.20 23.31
C ASP A 53 1.41 6.13 22.21
N LEU A 54 2.63 5.79 21.80
CA LEU A 54 2.88 4.77 20.78
C LEU A 54 2.58 3.33 21.26
N ASP A 55 2.23 3.16 22.53
CA ASP A 55 1.87 1.85 23.09
C ASP A 55 0.38 1.51 22.91
N SER A 56 -0.43 2.47 22.51
CA SER A 56 -1.85 2.27 22.22
C SER A 56 -2.19 2.33 20.72
N SER A 57 -3.22 1.59 20.29
CA SER A 57 -3.76 1.65 18.93
C SER A 57 -4.20 3.08 18.54
N GLN A 58 -4.81 3.81 19.46
CA GLN A 58 -5.23 5.19 19.21
C GLN A 58 -4.00 6.10 19.00
N GLY A 59 -2.98 5.98 19.84
CA GLY A 59 -1.77 6.77 19.71
C GLY A 59 -1.00 6.47 18.42
N LEU A 60 -0.99 5.22 17.95
CA LEU A 60 -0.44 4.86 16.64
C LEU A 60 -1.21 5.55 15.50
N THR A 61 -2.54 5.59 15.58
CA THR A 61 -3.39 6.33 14.62
C THR A 61 -3.13 7.84 14.68
N ASP A 62 -3.03 8.42 15.87
CA ASP A 62 -2.72 9.84 16.06
C ASP A 62 -1.35 10.19 15.48
N TYR A 63 -0.38 9.29 15.60
CA TYR A 63 0.93 9.45 14.98
C TYR A 63 0.86 9.50 13.46
N VAL A 64 0.14 8.57 12.83
CA VAL A 64 -0.09 8.59 11.38
C VAL A 64 -0.81 9.88 10.96
N PHE A 65 -1.81 10.32 11.72
CA PHE A 65 -2.50 11.59 11.48
C PHE A 65 -1.55 12.78 11.53
N GLN A 66 -0.66 12.84 12.52
CA GLN A 66 0.32 13.93 12.65
C GLN A 66 1.29 13.97 11.47
N LEU A 67 1.80 12.81 11.02
CA LEU A 67 2.68 12.73 9.85
C LEU A 67 1.99 13.29 8.60
N LEU A 68 0.77 12.86 8.33
CA LEU A 68 -0.02 13.31 7.19
C LEU A 68 -0.37 14.81 7.28
N ARG A 69 -0.66 15.30 8.48
CA ARG A 69 -0.91 16.72 8.75
C ARG A 69 0.33 17.57 8.52
N ASN A 70 1.48 17.15 9.03
CA ASN A 70 2.75 17.85 8.84
C ASN A 70 3.13 17.90 7.35
N ALA A 71 2.81 16.86 6.61
CA ALA A 71 2.97 16.80 5.17
C ALA A 71 1.95 17.66 4.38
N ARG A 72 0.99 18.30 5.05
CA ARG A 72 -0.11 19.07 4.44
C ARG A 72 -0.98 18.26 3.48
N THR A 73 -0.98 16.94 3.65
CA THR A 73 -1.79 16.01 2.85
C THR A 73 -3.25 16.07 3.25
N LEU A 74 -3.51 16.29 4.54
CA LEU A 74 -4.88 16.43 5.06
C LEU A 74 -5.41 17.83 4.75
N ARG A 75 -6.52 17.90 4.03
CA ARG A 75 -7.14 19.14 3.59
C ARG A 75 -8.58 19.25 4.09
N PRO A 76 -8.80 19.84 5.29
CA PRO A 76 -10.15 20.04 5.82
C PRO A 76 -11.04 20.81 4.84
N GLY A 77 -12.31 20.41 4.71
CA GLY A 77 -13.28 21.05 3.84
C GLY A 77 -13.18 20.69 2.35
N VAL A 78 -12.16 19.91 1.94
CA VAL A 78 -12.06 19.37 0.58
C VAL A 78 -12.86 18.08 0.49
N GLU A 79 -13.61 17.91 -0.60
CA GLU A 79 -14.38 16.68 -0.82
C GLU A 79 -13.48 15.44 -0.89
N PRO A 80 -13.94 14.30 -0.33
CA PRO A 80 -13.24 13.04 -0.44
C PRO A 80 -13.23 12.57 -1.90
N LYS A 81 -12.07 12.42 -2.49
CA LYS A 81 -11.93 12.00 -3.89
C LYS A 81 -10.61 11.27 -4.17
N ILE A 82 -9.92 10.82 -3.12
CA ILE A 82 -8.67 10.08 -3.26
C ILE A 82 -8.97 8.60 -3.44
N VAL A 83 -8.50 8.05 -4.56
CA VAL A 83 -8.53 6.62 -4.87
C VAL A 83 -7.13 6.05 -4.72
N VAL A 84 -6.99 5.05 -3.87
CA VAL A 84 -5.74 4.32 -3.69
C VAL A 84 -5.62 3.27 -4.79
N CYS A 85 -4.44 3.17 -5.41
CA CYS A 85 -4.14 2.17 -6.42
C CYS A 85 -2.96 1.32 -5.95
N TRP A 86 -3.20 0.04 -5.69
CA TRP A 86 -2.21 -0.96 -5.33
C TRP A 86 -1.98 -1.96 -6.45
N GLY A 87 -0.79 -2.55 -6.50
CA GLY A 87 -0.47 -3.58 -7.47
C GLY A 87 1.03 -3.71 -7.70
N GLY A 88 1.40 -4.56 -8.67
CA GLY A 88 2.75 -4.98 -8.91
C GLY A 88 3.70 -3.91 -9.40
N HIS A 89 4.92 -4.00 -8.90
CA HIS A 89 6.07 -3.26 -9.40
C HIS A 89 6.52 -3.77 -10.78
N SER A 90 6.64 -5.10 -10.91
CA SER A 90 6.97 -5.78 -12.18
C SER A 90 5.69 -6.28 -12.84
N ILE A 91 5.25 -5.59 -13.88
CA ILE A 91 4.04 -5.89 -14.64
C ILE A 91 4.32 -5.85 -16.15
N SER A 92 3.48 -6.51 -16.92
CA SER A 92 3.56 -6.50 -18.38
C SER A 92 3.24 -5.12 -18.97
N SER A 93 3.67 -4.89 -20.21
CA SER A 93 3.32 -3.66 -20.96
C SER A 93 1.80 -3.51 -21.13
N GLU A 94 1.06 -4.61 -21.27
CA GLU A 94 -0.40 -4.61 -21.39
C GLU A 94 -1.04 -4.18 -20.07
N GLU A 95 -0.62 -4.78 -18.95
CA GLU A 95 -1.09 -4.39 -17.61
C GLU A 95 -0.80 -2.92 -17.34
N TYR A 96 0.41 -2.44 -17.66
CA TYR A 96 0.73 -1.02 -17.49
C TYR A 96 -0.18 -0.10 -18.32
N LYS A 97 -0.45 -0.44 -19.58
CA LYS A 97 -1.37 0.32 -20.44
C LYS A 97 -2.78 0.31 -19.88
N TYR A 98 -3.22 -0.82 -19.31
CA TYR A 98 -4.52 -0.95 -18.68
C TYR A 98 -4.63 -0.04 -17.43
N THR A 99 -3.63 -0.09 -16.52
CA THR A 99 -3.64 0.77 -15.32
C THR A 99 -3.67 2.25 -15.68
N LYS A 100 -2.97 2.64 -16.76
CA LYS A 100 -3.02 4.01 -17.29
C LYS A 100 -4.41 4.39 -17.80
N LYS A 101 -5.13 3.46 -18.47
CA LYS A 101 -6.52 3.69 -18.90
C LYS A 101 -7.45 3.87 -17.72
N VAL A 102 -7.33 3.03 -16.67
CA VAL A 102 -8.10 3.19 -15.43
C VAL A 102 -7.83 4.56 -14.81
N GLY A 103 -6.57 4.96 -14.66
CA GLY A 103 -6.22 6.28 -14.16
C GLY A 103 -6.78 7.43 -14.99
N HIS A 104 -6.80 7.28 -16.33
CA HIS A 104 -7.43 8.25 -17.23
C HIS A 104 -8.93 8.39 -16.93
N GLU A 105 -9.64 7.29 -16.78
CA GLU A 105 -11.06 7.27 -16.44
C GLU A 105 -11.36 7.85 -15.06
N LEU A 106 -10.49 7.61 -14.07
CA LEU A 106 -10.58 8.26 -12.76
C LEU A 106 -10.42 9.77 -12.88
N GLY A 107 -9.41 10.24 -13.60
CA GLY A 107 -9.15 11.65 -13.80
C GLY A 107 -10.26 12.37 -14.60
N LEU A 108 -10.92 11.69 -15.55
CA LEU A 108 -12.13 12.22 -16.21
C LEU A 108 -13.28 12.49 -15.23
N ARG A 109 -13.30 11.80 -14.10
CA ARG A 109 -14.26 11.99 -13.00
C ARG A 109 -13.72 12.89 -11.87
N SER A 110 -12.64 13.61 -12.15
CA SER A 110 -11.95 14.50 -11.22
C SER A 110 -11.46 13.82 -9.93
N LEU A 111 -11.20 12.50 -9.98
CA LEU A 111 -10.70 11.75 -8.84
C LEU A 111 -9.17 11.86 -8.76
N ASP A 112 -8.68 12.00 -7.54
CA ASP A 112 -7.26 12.05 -7.21
C ASP A 112 -6.71 10.64 -7.01
N VAL A 113 -5.42 10.43 -7.22
CA VAL A 113 -4.78 9.11 -7.16
C VAL A 113 -3.71 9.08 -6.08
N CYS A 114 -3.77 8.04 -5.23
CA CYS A 114 -2.74 7.74 -4.23
C CYS A 114 -2.09 6.39 -4.52
N THR A 115 -0.76 6.30 -4.44
CA THR A 115 -0.01 5.05 -4.66
C THR A 115 1.23 4.95 -3.79
N GLY A 116 1.93 3.81 -3.84
CA GLY A 116 3.22 3.58 -3.19
C GLY A 116 4.44 4.21 -3.89
N CYS A 117 4.25 5.10 -4.85
CA CYS A 117 5.25 5.90 -5.56
C CYS A 117 6.15 5.17 -6.57
N GLY A 118 6.23 3.86 -6.59
CA GLY A 118 7.12 3.10 -7.47
C GLY A 118 6.71 3.13 -8.95
N PRO A 119 7.40 2.36 -9.79
CA PRO A 119 7.02 2.13 -11.17
C PRO A 119 5.83 1.15 -11.30
N GLY A 120 5.60 0.65 -12.50
CA GLY A 120 4.54 -0.32 -12.76
C GLY A 120 3.15 0.23 -12.47
N VAL A 121 2.37 -0.53 -11.68
CA VAL A 121 1.01 -0.14 -11.30
C VAL A 121 0.98 1.20 -10.56
N MET A 122 1.98 1.50 -9.76
CA MET A 122 1.99 2.73 -8.97
C MET A 122 2.13 4.01 -9.83
N LYS A 123 2.78 3.90 -11.00
CA LYS A 123 2.95 5.02 -11.96
C LYS A 123 1.79 5.13 -12.96
N GLY A 124 1.26 4.00 -13.42
CA GLY A 124 0.26 3.97 -14.50
C GLY A 124 -0.98 4.82 -14.25
N PRO A 125 -1.71 4.62 -13.13
CA PRO A 125 -2.91 5.38 -12.81
C PRO A 125 -2.64 6.88 -12.65
N MET A 126 -1.54 7.26 -11.98
CA MET A 126 -1.14 8.68 -11.86
C MET A 126 -0.93 9.30 -13.23
N LYS A 127 -0.21 8.62 -14.14
CA LYS A 127 0.01 9.10 -15.51
C LYS A 127 -1.29 9.24 -16.30
N GLY A 128 -2.23 8.32 -16.12
CA GLY A 128 -3.55 8.41 -16.74
C GLY A 128 -4.36 9.60 -16.24
N ALA A 129 -4.43 9.76 -14.91
CA ALA A 129 -5.15 10.85 -14.26
C ALA A 129 -4.58 12.23 -14.63
N THR A 130 -3.25 12.38 -14.69
CA THR A 130 -2.58 13.61 -15.11
C THR A 130 -3.04 14.07 -16.50
N ILE A 131 -3.13 13.13 -17.44
CA ILE A 131 -3.59 13.43 -18.82
C ILE A 131 -5.04 13.92 -18.83
N SER A 132 -5.91 13.28 -18.05
CA SER A 132 -7.33 13.64 -17.99
C SER A 132 -7.57 14.96 -17.28
N HIS A 133 -6.86 15.20 -16.18
CA HIS A 133 -6.93 16.47 -15.47
C HIS A 133 -6.51 17.62 -16.38
N ALA A 134 -5.42 17.45 -17.15
CA ALA A 134 -5.00 18.44 -18.13
C ALA A 134 -6.06 18.69 -19.22
N LYS A 135 -6.67 17.61 -19.77
CA LYS A 135 -7.76 17.70 -20.77
C LYS A 135 -8.98 18.46 -20.23
N GLN A 136 -9.30 18.28 -18.96
CA GLN A 136 -10.44 18.93 -18.30
C GLN A 136 -10.08 20.29 -17.67
N ARG A 137 -8.84 20.76 -17.85
CA ARG A 137 -8.34 22.00 -17.22
C ARG A 137 -8.48 22.00 -15.70
N ILE A 138 -8.38 20.82 -15.07
CA ILE A 138 -8.38 20.69 -13.63
C ILE A 138 -7.00 21.11 -13.11
N VAL A 139 -6.97 22.20 -12.36
CA VAL A 139 -5.79 22.69 -11.65
C VAL A 139 -5.82 22.12 -10.23
N GLY A 140 -4.68 21.60 -9.77
CA GLY A 140 -4.56 21.07 -8.40
C GLY A 140 -4.99 19.60 -8.23
N GLY A 141 -4.95 18.80 -9.30
CA GLY A 141 -5.05 17.35 -9.21
C GLY A 141 -3.95 16.80 -8.31
N ARG A 142 -4.29 15.85 -7.45
CA ARG A 142 -3.40 15.28 -6.44
C ARG A 142 -2.90 13.92 -6.89
N TYR A 143 -1.60 13.75 -6.80
CA TYR A 143 -0.89 12.50 -7.07
C TYR A 143 -0.07 12.18 -5.84
N LEU A 144 -0.76 11.62 -4.83
CA LEU A 144 -0.21 11.38 -3.51
C LEU A 144 0.63 10.12 -3.51
N GLY A 145 1.86 10.25 -3.06
CA GLY A 145 2.78 9.15 -2.83
C GLY A 145 2.94 8.86 -1.35
N LEU A 146 2.67 7.61 -0.93
CA LEU A 146 2.95 7.13 0.43
C LEU A 146 4.05 6.07 0.35
N THR A 147 5.18 6.34 0.96
CA THR A 147 6.36 5.47 0.92
C THR A 147 6.94 5.23 2.32
N GLU A 148 8.00 4.46 2.40
CA GLU A 148 8.78 4.20 3.62
C GLU A 148 10.29 4.32 3.33
N PRO A 149 11.16 4.50 4.36
CA PRO A 149 12.59 4.69 4.16
C PRO A 149 13.26 3.56 3.38
N GLY A 150 12.86 2.31 3.58
CA GLY A 150 13.42 1.17 2.88
C GLY A 150 13.12 1.16 1.39
N ILE A 151 11.94 1.62 0.99
CA ILE A 151 11.55 1.72 -0.41
C ILE A 151 12.24 2.89 -1.09
N ILE A 152 12.23 4.08 -0.46
CA ILE A 152 12.80 5.29 -1.07
C ILE A 152 14.32 5.23 -1.19
N ALA A 153 14.98 4.47 -0.32
CA ALA A 153 16.43 4.23 -0.43
C ALA A 153 16.79 3.33 -1.63
N ALA A 154 15.87 2.42 -2.01
CA ALA A 154 16.07 1.51 -3.14
C ALA A 154 15.67 2.12 -4.48
N GLU A 155 14.67 3.00 -4.48
CA GLU A 155 14.08 3.55 -5.71
C GLU A 155 13.45 4.93 -5.46
N ALA A 156 13.81 5.89 -6.29
CA ALA A 156 13.22 7.23 -6.24
C ALA A 156 11.72 7.19 -6.60
N PRO A 157 10.90 8.05 -5.98
CA PRO A 157 9.49 8.19 -6.35
C PRO A 157 9.34 8.55 -7.83
N ASN A 158 8.29 8.05 -8.47
CA ASN A 158 8.03 8.43 -9.84
C ASN A 158 7.74 9.94 -9.96
N PRO A 159 8.18 10.62 -11.03
CA PRO A 159 8.18 12.09 -11.14
C PRO A 159 6.79 12.73 -11.26
N ILE A 160 5.70 11.93 -11.28
CA ILE A 160 4.33 12.43 -11.33
C ILE A 160 3.83 12.76 -9.92
N VAL A 161 4.41 12.15 -8.89
CA VAL A 161 4.08 12.42 -7.49
C VAL A 161 4.29 13.91 -7.19
N ASN A 162 3.22 14.58 -6.76
CA ASN A 162 3.26 16.00 -6.36
C ASN A 162 2.99 16.22 -4.86
N GLU A 163 2.65 15.16 -4.15
CA GLU A 163 2.57 15.14 -2.68
C GLU A 163 3.23 13.84 -2.21
N LEU A 164 4.30 13.92 -1.43
CA LEU A 164 5.04 12.77 -0.93
C LEU A 164 5.05 12.75 0.59
N VAL A 165 4.74 11.58 1.18
CA VAL A 165 4.85 11.33 2.62
C VAL A 165 5.65 10.06 2.84
N ILE A 166 6.64 10.12 3.73
CA ILE A 166 7.50 8.99 4.09
C ILE A 166 7.08 8.54 5.50
N LEU A 167 6.39 7.40 5.56
CA LEU A 167 5.95 6.78 6.81
C LEU A 167 7.11 5.94 7.40
N PRO A 168 7.21 5.78 8.73
CA PRO A 168 8.37 5.15 9.36
C PRO A 168 8.52 3.66 9.03
N ASP A 169 7.43 2.95 8.79
CA ASP A 169 7.40 1.51 8.50
C ASP A 169 6.20 1.15 7.62
N ILE A 170 6.14 -0.13 7.21
CA ILE A 170 5.09 -0.65 6.33
C ILE A 170 3.69 -0.55 6.97
N GLU A 171 3.56 -0.77 8.27
CA GLU A 171 2.29 -0.76 8.97
C GLU A 171 1.68 0.64 8.99
N LYS A 172 2.46 1.68 9.35
CA LYS A 172 2.00 3.08 9.31
C LYS A 172 1.70 3.53 7.88
N ARG A 173 2.47 3.02 6.92
CA ARG A 173 2.22 3.28 5.49
C ARG A 173 0.89 2.68 5.03
N LEU A 174 0.61 1.41 5.39
CA LEU A 174 -0.66 0.76 5.06
C LEU A 174 -1.84 1.45 5.76
N GLU A 175 -1.67 1.83 7.03
CA GLU A 175 -2.68 2.62 7.75
C GLU A 175 -2.93 3.97 7.07
N ALA A 176 -1.89 4.69 6.68
CA ALA A 176 -2.04 5.96 5.99
C ALA A 176 -2.87 5.84 4.70
N PHE A 177 -2.69 4.77 3.91
CA PHE A 177 -3.49 4.53 2.71
C PHE A 177 -4.99 4.44 3.01
N VAL A 178 -5.39 3.65 4.01
CA VAL A 178 -6.81 3.47 4.34
C VAL A 178 -7.41 4.64 5.12
N ARG A 179 -6.56 5.47 5.75
CA ARG A 179 -6.98 6.69 6.44
C ARG A 179 -7.25 7.86 5.49
N VAL A 180 -6.44 8.02 4.42
CA VAL A 180 -6.63 9.10 3.44
C VAL A 180 -7.44 8.68 2.24
N GLY A 181 -7.47 7.40 1.92
CA GLY A 181 -8.21 6.83 0.80
C GLY A 181 -9.70 6.76 1.04
N HIS A 182 -10.48 6.92 -0.01
CA HIS A 182 -11.94 6.82 0.01
C HIS A 182 -12.43 5.58 -0.76
N GLY A 183 -11.50 4.86 -1.37
CA GLY A 183 -11.67 3.58 -2.03
C GLY A 183 -10.33 3.07 -2.56
N VAL A 184 -10.26 1.77 -2.83
CA VAL A 184 -9.04 1.09 -3.28
C VAL A 184 -9.29 0.33 -4.58
N ILE A 185 -8.38 0.48 -5.52
CA ILE A 185 -8.30 -0.35 -6.73
C ILE A 185 -7.04 -1.20 -6.63
N ILE A 186 -7.21 -2.52 -6.79
CA ILE A 186 -6.13 -3.49 -6.72
C ILE A 186 -5.93 -4.07 -8.12
N PHE A 187 -4.74 -3.89 -8.65
CA PHE A 187 -4.28 -4.43 -9.93
C PHE A 187 -3.43 -5.68 -9.71
N PRO A 188 -3.14 -6.45 -10.78
CA PRO A 188 -2.27 -7.60 -10.67
C PRO A 188 -0.91 -7.25 -10.08
N GLY A 189 -0.41 -8.12 -9.20
CA GLY A 189 0.86 -7.95 -8.51
C GLY A 189 1.39 -9.27 -7.95
N GLY A 190 2.37 -9.19 -7.09
CA GLY A 190 2.99 -10.34 -6.40
C GLY A 190 2.60 -10.43 -4.93
N ALA A 191 3.51 -11.03 -4.14
CA ALA A 191 3.30 -11.25 -2.71
C ALA A 191 3.04 -9.96 -1.92
N GLY A 192 3.71 -8.84 -2.27
CA GLY A 192 3.46 -7.55 -1.62
C GLY A 192 2.05 -7.02 -1.87
N THR A 193 1.50 -7.23 -3.08
CA THR A 193 0.11 -6.84 -3.38
C THR A 193 -0.90 -7.73 -2.63
N ALA A 194 -0.60 -9.02 -2.47
CA ALA A 194 -1.41 -9.90 -1.64
C ALA A 194 -1.34 -9.50 -0.15
N GLU A 195 -0.17 -9.07 0.33
CA GLU A 195 0.00 -8.52 1.68
C GLU A 195 -0.89 -7.28 1.91
N GLU A 196 -0.86 -6.31 0.98
CA GLU A 196 -1.70 -5.11 1.02
C GLU A 196 -3.19 -5.47 0.99
N PHE A 197 -3.58 -6.43 0.16
CA PHE A 197 -4.96 -6.88 0.05
C PHE A 197 -5.47 -7.59 1.31
N LEU A 198 -4.65 -8.46 1.91
CA LEU A 198 -4.98 -9.14 3.18
C LEU A 198 -5.07 -8.15 4.34
N TYR A 199 -4.21 -7.12 4.36
CA TYR A 199 -4.33 -6.01 5.31
C TYR A 199 -5.70 -5.35 5.21
N LEU A 200 -6.10 -4.97 4.01
CA LEU A 200 -7.39 -4.31 3.78
C LEU A 200 -8.57 -5.22 4.15
N LEU A 201 -8.56 -6.49 3.72
CA LEU A 201 -9.62 -7.43 4.06
C LEU A 201 -9.74 -7.65 5.57
N GLY A 202 -8.62 -7.78 6.27
CA GLY A 202 -8.64 -7.92 7.73
C GLY A 202 -9.33 -6.74 8.41
N ILE A 203 -9.04 -5.52 7.96
CA ILE A 203 -9.71 -4.33 8.47
C ILE A 203 -11.20 -4.32 8.13
N LEU A 204 -11.57 -4.59 6.88
CA LEU A 204 -12.98 -4.54 6.45
C LEU A 204 -13.84 -5.65 7.08
N MET A 205 -13.24 -6.78 7.44
CA MET A 205 -13.93 -7.87 8.15
C MET A 205 -14.01 -7.66 9.66
N HIS A 206 -13.36 -6.63 10.22
CA HIS A 206 -13.48 -6.33 11.64
C HIS A 206 -14.95 -6.00 11.99
N PRO A 207 -15.51 -6.57 13.08
CA PRO A 207 -16.92 -6.38 13.44
C PRO A 207 -17.36 -4.91 13.50
N ASP A 208 -16.52 -4.02 14.02
CA ASP A 208 -16.82 -2.60 14.16
C ASP A 208 -16.81 -1.83 12.81
N ASN A 209 -16.33 -2.44 11.74
CA ASN A 209 -16.23 -1.81 10.41
C ASN A 209 -17.30 -2.29 9.43
N GLN A 210 -18.18 -3.23 9.83
CA GLN A 210 -19.13 -3.89 8.93
C GLN A 210 -20.06 -2.90 8.19
N ASP A 211 -20.44 -1.80 8.83
CA ASP A 211 -21.34 -0.80 8.27
C ASP A 211 -20.59 0.32 7.51
N LEU A 212 -19.26 0.32 7.54
CA LEU A 212 -18.47 1.37 6.90
C LEU A 212 -18.38 1.14 5.38
N PRO A 213 -18.90 2.05 4.55
CA PRO A 213 -18.71 1.94 3.11
C PRO A 213 -17.25 2.20 2.75
N PHE A 214 -16.64 1.20 2.11
CA PHE A 214 -15.27 1.29 1.61
C PHE A 214 -15.18 0.54 0.28
N PRO A 215 -15.32 1.21 -0.87
CA PRO A 215 -15.33 0.56 -2.17
C PRO A 215 -13.95 -0.03 -2.51
N VAL A 216 -13.94 -1.32 -2.83
CA VAL A 216 -12.74 -2.06 -3.26
C VAL A 216 -13.03 -2.74 -4.59
N ILE A 217 -12.15 -2.53 -5.58
CA ILE A 217 -12.26 -3.13 -6.91
C ILE A 217 -10.95 -3.80 -7.27
N LEU A 218 -11.01 -5.09 -7.58
CA LEU A 218 -9.93 -5.83 -8.21
C LEU A 218 -10.09 -5.73 -9.73
N THR A 219 -9.04 -5.38 -10.45
CA THR A 219 -9.15 -5.18 -11.90
C THR A 219 -7.85 -5.42 -12.64
N GLY A 220 -7.97 -5.80 -13.91
CA GLY A 220 -6.84 -6.01 -14.83
C GLY A 220 -7.32 -6.17 -16.26
N PRO A 221 -6.41 -6.23 -17.24
CA PRO A 221 -6.76 -6.61 -18.60
C PRO A 221 -7.24 -8.06 -18.66
N ARG A 222 -7.81 -8.47 -19.78
CA ARG A 222 -8.30 -9.86 -19.99
C ARG A 222 -7.22 -10.90 -19.69
N SER A 223 -5.98 -10.63 -20.04
CA SER A 223 -4.84 -11.51 -19.76
C SER A 223 -4.54 -11.75 -18.26
N ALA A 224 -5.03 -10.87 -17.38
CA ALA A 224 -4.86 -10.99 -15.94
C ALA A 224 -6.07 -11.67 -15.23
N GLU A 225 -7.10 -12.10 -15.97
CA GLU A 225 -8.31 -12.69 -15.38
C GLU A 225 -7.98 -13.93 -14.52
N ALA A 226 -7.13 -14.83 -15.02
CA ALA A 226 -6.72 -16.02 -14.26
C ALA A 226 -6.04 -15.68 -12.95
N TYR A 227 -5.18 -14.65 -12.90
CA TYR A 227 -4.55 -14.16 -11.69
C TYR A 227 -5.60 -13.66 -10.68
N LEU A 228 -6.53 -12.84 -11.11
CA LEU A 228 -7.58 -12.29 -10.25
C LEU A 228 -8.50 -13.38 -9.72
N GLN A 229 -8.79 -14.39 -10.54
CA GLN A 229 -9.56 -15.55 -10.13
C GLN A 229 -8.83 -16.39 -9.08
N GLN A 230 -7.52 -16.64 -9.26
CA GLN A 230 -6.69 -17.35 -8.26
C GLN A 230 -6.66 -16.63 -6.91
N LEU A 231 -6.53 -15.28 -6.94
CA LEU A 231 -6.57 -14.48 -5.72
C LEU A 231 -7.96 -14.55 -5.04
N HIS A 232 -9.04 -14.52 -5.83
CA HIS A 232 -10.41 -14.66 -5.36
C HIS A 232 -10.65 -16.05 -4.72
N GLU A 233 -10.19 -17.12 -5.37
CA GLU A 233 -10.26 -18.48 -4.84
C GLU A 233 -9.47 -18.63 -3.53
N PHE A 234 -8.27 -18.05 -3.47
CA PHE A 234 -7.46 -18.03 -2.27
C PHE A 234 -8.20 -17.37 -1.10
N VAL A 235 -8.80 -16.20 -1.31
CA VAL A 235 -9.59 -15.50 -0.28
C VAL A 235 -10.77 -16.37 0.18
N GLY A 236 -11.52 -16.96 -0.74
CA GLY A 236 -12.65 -17.83 -0.40
C GLY A 236 -12.22 -19.10 0.36
N ALA A 237 -11.09 -19.69 -0.03
CA ALA A 237 -10.56 -20.90 0.61
C ALA A 237 -10.00 -20.64 2.01
N THR A 238 -9.39 -19.46 2.26
CA THR A 238 -8.75 -19.14 3.54
C THR A 238 -9.66 -18.35 4.48
N LEU A 239 -10.24 -17.24 4.01
CA LEU A 239 -11.03 -16.30 4.82
C LEU A 239 -12.56 -16.51 4.69
N GLY A 240 -12.98 -17.37 3.75
CA GLY A 240 -14.38 -17.69 3.54
C GLY A 240 -15.09 -16.74 2.58
N HIS A 241 -16.30 -17.12 2.14
CA HIS A 241 -17.10 -16.38 1.18
C HIS A 241 -17.57 -15.01 1.69
N ALA A 242 -17.65 -14.82 3.01
CA ALA A 242 -17.98 -13.51 3.58
C ALA A 242 -16.93 -12.47 3.24
N ALA A 243 -15.63 -12.83 3.21
CA ALA A 243 -14.54 -11.95 2.82
C ALA A 243 -14.64 -11.49 1.36
N GLN A 244 -15.16 -12.35 0.47
CA GLN A 244 -15.34 -12.05 -0.96
C GLN A 244 -16.40 -10.96 -1.23
N ARG A 245 -17.26 -10.65 -0.26
CA ARG A 245 -18.29 -9.59 -0.39
C ARG A 245 -17.71 -8.19 -0.24
N HIS A 246 -16.51 -8.04 0.30
CA HIS A 246 -15.88 -6.74 0.53
C HIS A 246 -15.26 -6.12 -0.73
N TYR A 247 -15.26 -6.84 -1.86
CA TYR A 247 -14.70 -6.32 -3.11
C TYR A 247 -15.48 -6.81 -4.33
N ARG A 248 -15.28 -6.12 -5.44
CA ARG A 248 -15.80 -6.50 -6.76
C ARG A 248 -14.64 -6.78 -7.71
N ILE A 249 -14.87 -7.64 -8.70
CA ILE A 249 -13.91 -7.92 -9.76
C ILE A 249 -14.47 -7.36 -11.07
N VAL A 250 -13.69 -6.50 -11.74
CA VAL A 250 -14.05 -5.93 -13.04
C VAL A 250 -12.90 -6.19 -14.01
N ILE A 251 -13.16 -6.96 -15.06
CA ILE A 251 -12.13 -7.37 -16.02
C ILE A 251 -12.26 -6.53 -17.27
N ASP A 252 -11.15 -5.96 -17.72
CA ASP A 252 -10.94 -5.26 -19.01
C ASP A 252 -11.94 -4.12 -19.30
N ASP A 253 -12.47 -3.49 -18.26
CA ASP A 253 -13.38 -2.34 -18.37
C ASP A 253 -12.94 -1.17 -17.46
N PRO A 254 -11.98 -0.33 -17.89
CA PRO A 254 -11.51 0.82 -17.15
C PRO A 254 -12.60 1.84 -16.83
N ALA A 255 -13.59 1.99 -17.74
CA ALA A 255 -14.67 2.97 -17.57
C ALA A 255 -15.64 2.54 -16.46
N GLU A 256 -15.99 1.25 -16.41
CA GLU A 256 -16.84 0.68 -15.37
C GLU A 256 -16.13 0.70 -14.01
N VAL A 257 -14.82 0.38 -13.95
CA VAL A 257 -14.02 0.53 -12.71
C VAL A 257 -14.13 1.94 -12.14
N ALA A 258 -13.88 2.94 -12.96
CA ALA A 258 -13.91 4.34 -12.51
C ALA A 258 -15.34 4.81 -12.17
N LYS A 259 -16.36 4.33 -12.86
CA LYS A 259 -17.77 4.62 -12.58
C LYS A 259 -18.20 4.03 -11.24
N GLN A 260 -17.89 2.75 -10.98
CA GLN A 260 -18.19 2.11 -9.69
C GLN A 260 -17.45 2.79 -8.55
N MET A 261 -16.18 3.13 -8.75
CA MET A 261 -15.39 3.85 -7.76
C MET A 261 -16.00 5.22 -7.45
N ALA A 262 -16.35 6.00 -8.46
CA ALA A 262 -16.99 7.31 -8.26
C ALA A 262 -18.34 7.21 -7.53
N GLN A 263 -19.11 6.15 -7.80
CA GLN A 263 -20.36 5.90 -7.07
C GLN A 263 -20.08 5.53 -5.61
N GLY A 264 -19.12 4.63 -5.34
CA GLY A 264 -18.75 4.25 -3.97
C GLY A 264 -18.24 5.44 -3.15
N LEU A 265 -17.49 6.36 -3.76
CA LEU A 265 -17.03 7.58 -3.08
C LEU A 265 -18.21 8.50 -2.69
N LYS A 266 -19.28 8.54 -3.47
CA LYS A 266 -20.51 9.28 -3.09
C LYS A 266 -21.16 8.66 -1.85
N GLU A 267 -21.20 7.33 -1.78
CA GLU A 267 -21.73 6.59 -0.63
C GLU A 267 -20.88 6.84 0.62
N VAL A 268 -19.54 6.80 0.49
CA VAL A 268 -18.60 7.17 1.57
C VAL A 268 -18.85 8.60 2.06
N LYS A 269 -18.99 9.55 1.13
CA LYS A 269 -19.26 10.96 1.46
C LYS A 269 -20.58 11.13 2.21
N GLN A 270 -21.64 10.50 1.72
CA GLN A 270 -22.95 10.55 2.37
C GLN A 270 -22.89 9.96 3.78
N PHE A 271 -22.34 8.76 3.92
CA PHE A 271 -22.19 8.07 5.19
C PHE A 271 -21.44 8.90 6.23
N ARG A 272 -20.28 9.47 5.86
CA ARG A 272 -19.49 10.31 6.77
C ARG A 272 -20.20 11.61 7.14
N ARG A 273 -20.92 12.24 6.17
CA ARG A 273 -21.73 13.44 6.44
C ARG A 273 -22.83 13.17 7.46
N GLU A 274 -23.55 12.06 7.33
CA GLU A 274 -24.62 11.68 8.24
C GLU A 274 -24.12 11.43 9.67
N ARG A 275 -22.84 11.08 9.84
CA ARG A 275 -22.18 10.82 11.13
C ARG A 275 -21.29 11.96 11.62
N ASN A 276 -21.28 13.09 10.94
CA ASN A 276 -20.39 14.22 11.25
C ASN A 276 -18.91 13.84 11.31
N ASP A 277 -18.50 12.83 10.51
CA ASP A 277 -17.11 12.40 10.42
C ASP A 277 -16.29 13.29 9.46
N ALA A 278 -15.00 13.38 9.70
CA ALA A 278 -14.05 14.12 8.86
C ALA A 278 -13.87 13.44 7.50
N PHE A 279 -13.89 14.23 6.41
CA PHE A 279 -13.70 13.67 5.07
C PHE A 279 -12.24 13.45 4.69
N HIS A 280 -11.32 14.13 5.32
CA HIS A 280 -9.90 14.12 4.97
C HIS A 280 -9.08 13.04 5.67
N PHE A 281 -9.64 12.40 6.70
CA PHE A 281 -9.03 11.29 7.44
C PHE A 281 -10.13 10.37 7.98
N ASN A 282 -10.01 9.07 7.78
CA ASN A 282 -11.02 8.10 8.19
C ASN A 282 -10.85 7.70 9.66
N TRP A 283 -11.36 8.53 10.58
CA TRP A 283 -11.30 8.28 12.03
C TRP A 283 -12.14 7.09 12.49
N MET A 284 -13.27 6.85 11.84
CA MET A 284 -14.20 5.79 12.24
C MET A 284 -13.67 4.38 11.97
N LEU A 285 -12.68 4.25 11.06
CA LEU A 285 -12.13 2.95 10.70
C LEU A 285 -11.37 2.35 11.89
N LYS A 286 -11.89 1.25 12.44
CA LYS A 286 -11.22 0.48 13.48
C LYS A 286 -10.09 -0.35 12.84
N ILE A 287 -8.89 -0.22 13.39
CA ILE A 287 -7.72 -1.00 12.99
C ILE A 287 -7.15 -1.67 14.23
N ASP A 288 -7.06 -2.98 14.23
CA ASP A 288 -6.48 -3.72 15.33
C ASP A 288 -4.98 -3.46 15.44
N GLU A 289 -4.49 -3.48 16.65
CA GLU A 289 -3.07 -3.27 16.95
C GLU A 289 -2.16 -4.25 16.18
N SER A 290 -2.65 -5.45 15.89
CA SER A 290 -1.96 -6.45 15.07
C SER A 290 -1.65 -5.99 13.65
N PHE A 291 -2.37 -5.00 13.12
CA PHE A 291 -2.13 -4.36 11.82
C PHE A 291 -1.30 -3.07 11.92
N GLN A 292 -1.12 -2.51 13.12
CA GLN A 292 -0.42 -1.24 13.34
C GLN A 292 1.02 -1.42 13.82
N ARG A 293 1.31 -2.55 14.49
CA ARG A 293 2.66 -2.83 15.01
C ARG A 293 3.52 -3.53 13.97
N PRO A 294 4.78 -3.09 13.80
CA PRO A 294 5.73 -3.74 12.90
C PRO A 294 5.91 -5.21 13.22
N PHE A 295 5.86 -6.04 12.19
CA PHE A 295 6.16 -7.46 12.27
C PHE A 295 7.59 -7.71 11.82
N GLU A 296 8.45 -8.18 12.73
CA GLU A 296 9.80 -8.61 12.36
C GLU A 296 9.79 -10.08 11.97
N PRO A 297 10.12 -10.45 10.70
CA PRO A 297 10.10 -11.83 10.23
C PRO A 297 11.36 -12.56 10.69
N THR A 298 11.38 -12.97 11.95
CA THR A 298 12.35 -13.93 12.49
C THR A 298 11.84 -15.35 12.30
N HIS A 299 12.70 -16.38 12.41
CA HIS A 299 12.27 -17.78 12.35
C HIS A 299 11.25 -18.10 13.45
N GLU A 300 11.47 -17.57 14.66
CA GLU A 300 10.56 -17.72 15.78
C GLU A 300 9.19 -17.08 15.50
N ASN A 301 9.17 -15.83 15.07
CA ASN A 301 7.94 -15.12 14.77
C ASN A 301 7.17 -15.75 13.59
N MET A 302 7.89 -16.25 12.57
CA MET A 302 7.27 -16.95 11.46
C MET A 302 6.66 -18.30 11.88
N ALA A 303 7.34 -19.05 12.75
CA ALA A 303 6.85 -20.31 13.29
C ALA A 303 5.68 -20.13 14.28
N SER A 304 5.59 -18.98 14.94
CA SER A 304 4.51 -18.67 15.90
C SER A 304 3.22 -18.16 15.25
N LEU A 305 3.20 -17.95 13.93
CA LEU A 305 1.99 -17.49 13.22
C LEU A 305 0.86 -18.52 13.37
N GLN A 306 -0.32 -18.02 13.70
CA GLN A 306 -1.51 -18.86 13.84
C GLN A 306 -2.31 -18.84 12.52
N LEU A 307 -2.10 -19.85 11.69
CA LEU A 307 -2.78 -19.98 10.39
C LEU A 307 -3.85 -21.11 10.50
N SER A 308 -4.88 -20.83 11.31
CA SER A 308 -5.96 -21.77 11.58
C SER A 308 -7.34 -21.17 11.27
N ARG A 309 -8.22 -22.01 10.74
CA ARG A 309 -9.64 -21.65 10.52
C ARG A 309 -10.44 -21.46 11.82
N SER A 310 -9.89 -21.82 12.96
CA SER A 310 -10.51 -21.57 14.27
C SER A 310 -10.48 -20.08 14.65
N LEU A 311 -9.60 -19.29 14.02
CA LEU A 311 -9.53 -17.85 14.24
C LEU A 311 -10.69 -17.12 13.56
N PRO A 312 -11.14 -15.98 14.12
CA PRO A 312 -11.97 -15.04 13.41
C PRO A 312 -11.31 -14.61 12.08
N PRO A 313 -12.06 -14.45 10.97
CA PRO A 313 -11.47 -14.16 9.66
C PRO A 313 -10.56 -12.92 9.61
N HIS A 314 -10.83 -11.85 10.38
CA HIS A 314 -10.00 -10.67 10.45
C HIS A 314 -8.65 -10.94 11.14
N GLU A 315 -8.62 -11.78 12.18
CA GLU A 315 -7.38 -12.19 12.85
C GLU A 315 -6.56 -13.14 11.97
N LEU A 316 -7.21 -14.07 11.28
CA LEU A 316 -6.54 -14.94 10.30
C LEU A 316 -5.94 -14.12 9.16
N ALA A 317 -6.63 -13.09 8.68
CA ALA A 317 -6.10 -12.17 7.67
C ALA A 317 -4.83 -11.44 8.16
N ALA A 318 -4.77 -11.04 9.43
CA ALA A 318 -3.58 -10.44 10.03
C ALA A 318 -2.39 -11.42 10.05
N ASN A 319 -2.62 -12.69 10.42
CA ASN A 319 -1.58 -13.70 10.41
C ASN A 319 -1.13 -14.07 8.99
N LEU A 320 -2.04 -14.21 8.04
CA LEU A 320 -1.71 -14.39 6.62
C LEU A 320 -0.91 -13.22 6.06
N ARG A 321 -1.31 -11.98 6.35
CA ARG A 321 -0.55 -10.79 5.97
C ARG A 321 0.89 -10.86 6.48
N ARG A 322 1.11 -11.23 7.76
CA ARG A 322 2.44 -11.39 8.35
C ARG A 322 3.25 -12.49 7.67
N ALA A 323 2.62 -13.60 7.29
CA ALA A 323 3.27 -14.66 6.52
C ALA A 323 3.77 -14.12 5.17
N PHE A 324 2.93 -13.38 4.42
CA PHE A 324 3.35 -12.74 3.17
C PHE A 324 4.45 -11.71 3.37
N SER A 325 4.38 -10.89 4.43
CA SER A 325 5.45 -9.93 4.78
C SER A 325 6.79 -10.64 5.01
N GLY A 326 6.79 -11.75 5.73
CA GLY A 326 7.97 -12.57 5.95
C GLY A 326 8.52 -13.18 4.66
N ILE A 327 7.65 -13.69 3.79
CA ILE A 327 8.03 -14.25 2.48
C ILE A 327 8.65 -13.16 1.59
N VAL A 328 8.05 -11.97 1.54
CA VAL A 328 8.63 -10.82 0.82
C VAL A 328 9.99 -10.45 1.40
N ALA A 329 10.10 -10.36 2.72
CA ALA A 329 11.38 -10.04 3.36
C ALA A 329 12.47 -11.07 3.07
N GLY A 330 12.17 -12.36 3.17
CA GLY A 330 13.11 -13.45 2.94
C GLY A 330 13.56 -13.61 1.49
N ASN A 331 12.77 -13.12 0.52
CA ASN A 331 13.10 -13.23 -0.90
C ASN A 331 13.68 -11.94 -1.51
N VAL A 332 13.41 -10.76 -0.92
CA VAL A 332 13.68 -9.47 -1.58
C VAL A 332 14.52 -8.52 -0.73
N LYS A 333 14.37 -8.55 0.61
CA LYS A 333 15.07 -7.61 1.49
C LYS A 333 16.40 -8.21 1.95
N ASP A 334 17.52 -7.48 1.80
CA ASP A 334 18.88 -7.95 2.15
C ASP A 334 18.98 -8.58 3.55
N LYS A 335 18.37 -7.96 4.56
CA LYS A 335 18.36 -8.48 5.94
C LYS A 335 17.65 -9.83 6.03
N GLY A 336 16.54 -9.99 5.30
CA GLY A 336 15.78 -11.24 5.25
C GLY A 336 16.55 -12.33 4.50
N ILE A 337 17.11 -12.02 3.34
CA ILE A 337 17.92 -12.96 2.53
C ILE A 337 19.10 -13.50 3.36
N ARG A 338 19.88 -12.62 4.01
CA ARG A 338 21.01 -13.04 4.88
C ARG A 338 20.54 -13.93 6.04
N ARG A 339 19.36 -13.67 6.60
CA ARG A 339 18.78 -14.49 7.67
C ARG A 339 18.42 -15.89 7.16
N ILE A 340 17.87 -16.00 5.95
CA ILE A 340 17.60 -17.29 5.30
C ILE A 340 18.90 -18.04 4.96
N GLU A 341 19.90 -17.36 4.48
CA GLU A 341 21.24 -17.95 4.22
C GLU A 341 21.88 -18.51 5.49
N GLN A 342 21.73 -17.81 6.61
CA GLN A 342 22.34 -18.18 7.89
C GLN A 342 21.59 -19.28 8.63
N TYR A 343 20.25 -19.23 8.65
CA TYR A 343 19.41 -20.08 9.51
C TYR A 343 18.50 -21.04 8.74
N GLY A 344 18.54 -21.02 7.41
CA GLY A 344 17.67 -21.82 6.56
C GLY A 344 16.30 -21.17 6.33
N ARG A 345 15.38 -21.97 5.78
CA ARG A 345 14.02 -21.51 5.44
C ARG A 345 13.16 -21.30 6.69
N TYR A 346 12.25 -20.35 6.62
CA TYR A 346 11.21 -20.19 7.63
C TYR A 346 10.32 -21.45 7.67
N GLU A 347 9.95 -21.87 8.86
CA GLU A 347 8.88 -22.85 9.06
C GLU A 347 7.57 -22.10 9.28
N ILE A 348 6.57 -22.39 8.47
CA ILE A 348 5.24 -21.80 8.60
C ILE A 348 4.28 -22.95 8.93
N HIS A 349 3.69 -22.89 10.12
CA HIS A 349 2.76 -23.89 10.62
C HIS A 349 1.32 -23.43 10.44
N GLY A 350 0.43 -24.35 10.09
CA GLY A 350 -0.99 -24.03 9.95
C GLY A 350 -1.84 -25.18 9.47
N ASP A 351 -3.16 -24.97 9.47
CA ASP A 351 -4.11 -25.95 8.96
C ASP A 351 -3.85 -26.22 7.47
N ALA A 352 -3.87 -27.46 7.05
CA ALA A 352 -3.68 -27.84 5.65
C ALA A 352 -4.64 -27.10 4.71
N ALA A 353 -5.87 -26.83 5.17
CA ALA A 353 -6.88 -26.06 4.43
C ALA A 353 -6.53 -24.58 4.21
N ILE A 354 -5.55 -24.03 4.95
CA ILE A 354 -5.00 -22.70 4.77
C ILE A 354 -3.69 -22.77 4.00
N MET A 355 -2.84 -23.74 4.36
CA MET A 355 -1.48 -23.82 3.83
C MET A 355 -1.44 -24.27 2.35
N GLN A 356 -2.34 -25.17 1.94
CA GLN A 356 -2.41 -25.59 0.53
C GLN A 356 -2.81 -24.45 -0.42
N PRO A 357 -3.89 -23.65 -0.17
CA PRO A 357 -4.17 -22.47 -0.97
C PRO A 357 -3.06 -21.43 -0.96
N LEU A 358 -2.38 -21.22 0.17
CA LEU A 358 -1.24 -20.31 0.29
C LEU A 358 -0.09 -20.73 -0.63
N ASP A 359 0.32 -21.98 -0.56
CA ASP A 359 1.41 -22.52 -1.38
C ASP A 359 1.06 -22.47 -2.88
N LYS A 360 -0.17 -22.86 -3.25
CA LYS A 360 -0.68 -22.76 -4.62
C LYS A 360 -0.61 -21.32 -5.15
N LEU A 361 -1.02 -20.32 -4.35
CA LEU A 361 -0.97 -18.93 -4.78
C LEU A 361 0.46 -18.42 -4.96
N LEU A 362 1.37 -18.78 -4.05
CA LEU A 362 2.77 -18.39 -4.12
C LEU A 362 3.49 -19.04 -5.31
N GLN A 363 3.20 -20.30 -5.62
CA GLN A 363 3.70 -20.98 -6.82
C GLN A 363 3.23 -20.28 -8.09
N ALA A 364 1.95 -19.90 -8.15
CA ALA A 364 1.41 -19.16 -9.28
C ALA A 364 2.08 -17.78 -9.47
N PHE A 365 2.44 -17.08 -8.39
CA PHE A 365 3.20 -15.81 -8.49
C PHE A 365 4.58 -16.02 -9.10
N VAL A 366 5.23 -17.13 -8.79
CA VAL A 366 6.53 -17.49 -9.38
C VAL A 366 6.38 -17.81 -10.86
N GLU A 367 5.45 -18.69 -11.23
CA GLU A 367 5.20 -19.10 -12.62
C GLU A 367 4.82 -17.91 -13.51
N GLN A 368 4.08 -16.95 -12.97
CA GLN A 368 3.67 -15.73 -13.66
C GLN A 368 4.73 -14.61 -13.60
N HIS A 369 5.93 -14.89 -13.11
CA HIS A 369 7.02 -13.90 -12.95
C HIS A 369 6.60 -12.64 -12.16
N ARG A 370 5.69 -12.77 -11.18
CA ARG A 370 5.20 -11.67 -10.35
C ARG A 370 6.02 -11.44 -9.09
N MET A 371 7.02 -12.27 -8.84
CA MET A 371 7.99 -12.09 -7.78
C MET A 371 9.33 -11.70 -8.41
N LYS A 372 9.82 -10.50 -8.06
CA LYS A 372 11.15 -10.04 -8.49
C LYS A 372 12.21 -10.69 -7.60
N LEU A 373 13.03 -11.53 -8.21
CA LEU A 373 14.15 -12.16 -7.53
C LEU A 373 15.44 -11.42 -7.88
N PRO A 374 16.33 -11.15 -6.91
CA PRO A 374 17.63 -10.59 -7.18
C PRO A 374 18.45 -11.50 -8.12
N GLY A 375 19.09 -10.93 -9.14
CA GLY A 375 20.10 -11.60 -9.95
C GLY A 375 19.65 -12.66 -10.94
N GLY A 376 18.35 -12.80 -11.24
CA GLY A 376 17.86 -13.78 -12.22
C GLY A 376 18.03 -15.26 -11.81
N VAL A 377 18.24 -15.52 -10.53
CA VAL A 377 18.40 -16.86 -9.96
C VAL A 377 17.05 -17.59 -9.95
N PRO A 378 16.99 -18.92 -10.20
CA PRO A 378 15.77 -19.69 -10.02
C PRO A 378 15.16 -19.49 -8.63
N TYR A 379 13.86 -19.31 -8.57
CA TYR A 379 13.16 -19.12 -7.30
C TYR A 379 13.34 -20.35 -6.40
N THR A 380 13.87 -20.12 -5.22
CA THR A 380 13.87 -21.09 -4.15
C THR A 380 13.02 -20.51 -3.01
N PRO A 381 11.92 -21.18 -2.58
CA PRO A 381 11.10 -20.66 -1.50
C PRO A 381 11.94 -20.41 -0.24
N CYS A 382 11.83 -19.23 0.35
CA CYS A 382 12.47 -18.90 1.64
C CYS A 382 11.70 -19.50 2.83
N TYR A 383 10.71 -20.31 2.58
CA TYR A 383 9.85 -20.97 3.59
C TYR A 383 9.63 -22.43 3.26
N ARG A 384 9.19 -23.19 4.25
CA ARG A 384 8.57 -24.51 4.12
C ARG A 384 7.28 -24.56 4.92
N VAL A 385 6.28 -25.20 4.35
CA VAL A 385 5.02 -25.48 5.04
C VAL A 385 5.21 -26.70 5.94
N VAL A 386 4.81 -26.59 7.19
CA VAL A 386 4.78 -27.68 8.17
C VAL A 386 3.31 -27.87 8.57
N THR A 387 2.75 -29.00 8.19
CA THR A 387 1.37 -29.41 8.51
C THR A 387 1.33 -30.35 9.71
#